data_7b29cbc671732a1cce8df663e55a7b0c
#
_entry.id   7b29cbc671732a1cce8df663e55a7b0c
#
_cell.length_a   1.000
_cell.length_b   1.000
_cell.length_c   1.000
_cell.angle_alpha   90.00
_cell.angle_beta   90.00
_cell.angle_gamma   90.00
#
_symmetry.space_group_name_H-M   'P 1'
#
loop_
_entity.id
_entity.type
_entity.pdbx_description
1 polymer ?
#
loop_
_entity_poly.entity_id
_entity_poly.type
_entity_poly.pdbx_seq_one_letter_code
_entity_poly.pdbx_strand_id
1 'polypeptide(L)'
;MKRKIIFFTDGGVNVSSNLSQKRDILLDALFALEKIGIFNPKVALLSINEKVSPKIPSTVDAKALVDMRQAGIIPTGILEAPIAMDVAVSPEAARHKGIKSNISGDVDLFLVPNADAGNMIGKTLIHYAGAKTAGLILGGMPHCYDIQG
;
A
#
# COMPACT_ATOMS: atom_id res chain seq x y z
N MET A 1 -16.22 10.36 -12.01
CA MET A 1 -15.23 9.54 -11.27
C MET A 1 -15.98 8.67 -10.26
N LYS A 2 -15.91 7.34 -10.37
CA LYS A 2 -16.51 6.46 -9.36
C LYS A 2 -15.76 6.68 -8.04
N ARG A 3 -16.48 6.97 -6.95
CA ARG A 3 -15.90 7.02 -5.61
C ARG A 3 -15.47 5.59 -5.25
N LYS A 4 -14.18 5.38 -5.07
CA LYS A 4 -13.60 4.12 -4.62
C LYS A 4 -13.01 4.33 -3.24
N ILE A 5 -13.25 3.39 -2.33
CA ILE A 5 -12.52 3.33 -1.07
C ILE A 5 -11.12 2.80 -1.40
N ILE A 6 -10.10 3.47 -0.94
CA ILE A 6 -8.71 3.04 -1.03
C ILE A 6 -8.14 2.88 0.38
N PHE A 7 -7.27 1.91 0.54
CA PHE A 7 -6.67 1.57 1.81
C PHE A 7 -5.18 1.90 1.80
N PHE A 8 -4.69 2.38 2.93
CA PHE A 8 -3.26 2.65 3.16
C PHE A 8 -2.79 1.94 4.41
N THR A 9 -1.61 1.34 4.36
CA THR A 9 -0.92 0.73 5.51
C THR A 9 0.60 0.83 5.33
N ASP A 10 1.42 0.97 6.32
CA ASP A 10 1.15 1.41 7.67
C ASP A 10 1.47 2.91 7.79
N GLY A 11 0.47 3.70 8.09
CA GLY A 11 0.59 5.17 8.09
C GLY A 11 0.76 5.78 9.48
N GLY A 12 0.96 4.99 10.54
CA GLY A 12 1.02 5.59 11.86
C GLY A 12 1.33 4.70 13.05
N VAL A 13 1.42 3.38 12.90
CA VAL A 13 1.69 2.47 14.04
C VAL A 13 3.17 2.11 14.11
N ASN A 14 3.76 1.64 13.01
CA ASN A 14 5.16 1.26 12.96
C ASN A 14 5.98 2.33 12.26
N VAL A 15 6.82 3.04 13.01
CA VAL A 15 7.62 4.16 12.50
C VAL A 15 8.54 3.73 11.35
N SER A 16 9.23 2.60 11.55
CA SER A 16 10.12 2.02 10.54
C SER A 16 10.02 0.50 10.62
N SER A 17 9.48 -0.12 9.58
CA SER A 17 9.28 -1.57 9.52
C SER A 17 10.38 -2.23 8.69
N ASN A 18 10.95 -3.31 9.20
CA ASN A 18 11.80 -4.20 8.42
C ASN A 18 10.95 -5.08 7.47
N LEU A 19 11.61 -5.87 6.61
CA LEU A 19 10.93 -6.71 5.62
C LEU A 19 9.93 -7.69 6.25
N SER A 20 10.30 -8.33 7.38
CA SER A 20 9.41 -9.26 8.07
C SER A 20 8.16 -8.56 8.59
N GLN A 21 8.33 -7.41 9.21
CA GLN A 21 7.22 -6.59 9.70
C GLN A 21 6.32 -6.09 8.54
N LYS A 22 6.91 -5.66 7.42
CA LYS A 22 6.14 -5.26 6.21
C LYS A 22 5.34 -6.42 5.64
N ARG A 23 5.89 -7.64 5.65
CA ARG A 23 5.14 -8.85 5.28
C ARG A 23 3.94 -9.05 6.20
N ASP A 24 4.13 -8.97 7.50
CA ASP A 24 3.08 -9.22 8.49
C ASP A 24 2.00 -8.14 8.40
N ILE A 25 2.38 -6.86 8.28
CA ILE A 25 1.46 -5.74 8.03
C ILE A 25 0.63 -5.99 6.76
N LEU A 26 1.27 -6.44 5.68
CA LEU A 26 0.55 -6.74 4.44
C LEU A 26 -0.41 -7.91 4.62
N LEU A 27 -0.02 -8.98 5.31
CA LEU A 27 -0.89 -10.13 5.58
C LEU A 27 -2.12 -9.73 6.41
N ASP A 28 -1.94 -8.93 7.45
CA ASP A 28 -3.03 -8.42 8.28
C ASP A 28 -4.00 -7.55 7.46
N ALA A 29 -3.45 -6.68 6.60
CA ALA A 29 -4.27 -5.84 5.72
C ALA A 29 -5.06 -6.68 4.69
N LEU A 30 -4.43 -7.68 4.07
CA LEU A 30 -5.09 -8.58 3.12
C LEU A 30 -6.21 -9.37 3.81
N PHE A 31 -5.97 -9.87 5.02
CA PHE A 31 -6.99 -10.56 5.82
C PHE A 31 -8.17 -9.64 6.15
N ALA A 32 -7.90 -8.40 6.56
CA ALA A 32 -8.96 -7.43 6.85
C ALA A 32 -9.79 -7.10 5.59
N LEU A 33 -9.15 -6.94 4.44
CA LEU A 33 -9.84 -6.70 3.16
C LEU A 33 -10.74 -7.87 2.76
N GLU A 34 -10.29 -9.09 2.96
CA GLU A 34 -11.10 -10.29 2.71
C GLU A 34 -12.36 -10.32 3.59
N LYS A 35 -12.25 -9.93 4.88
CA LYS A 35 -13.39 -9.88 5.82
C LYS A 35 -14.47 -8.88 5.38
N ILE A 36 -14.11 -7.85 4.64
CA ILE A 36 -15.08 -6.88 4.08
C ILE A 36 -15.44 -7.16 2.62
N GLY A 37 -15.10 -8.34 2.11
CA GLY A 37 -15.50 -8.81 0.79
C GLY A 37 -14.61 -8.36 -0.38
N ILE A 38 -13.41 -7.84 -0.10
CA ILE A 38 -12.43 -7.48 -1.13
C ILE A 38 -11.44 -8.64 -1.28
N PHE A 39 -11.71 -9.51 -2.26
CA PHE A 39 -10.88 -10.66 -2.58
C PHE A 39 -9.86 -10.32 -3.65
N ASN A 40 -8.64 -10.87 -3.52
CA ASN A 40 -7.53 -10.66 -4.46
C ASN A 40 -7.27 -9.19 -4.81
N PRO A 41 -7.09 -8.31 -3.77
CA PRO A 41 -6.96 -6.87 -3.98
C PRO A 41 -5.75 -6.51 -4.83
N LYS A 42 -5.85 -5.39 -5.53
CA LYS A 42 -4.73 -4.74 -6.25
C LYS A 42 -3.90 -3.93 -5.27
N VAL A 43 -2.65 -4.34 -5.09
CA VAL A 43 -1.74 -3.81 -4.06
C VAL A 43 -0.56 -3.11 -4.69
N ALA A 44 -0.42 -1.83 -4.43
CA ALA A 44 0.76 -1.06 -4.80
C ALA A 44 1.74 -0.98 -3.61
N LEU A 45 2.94 -1.55 -3.78
CA LEU A 45 4.01 -1.47 -2.78
C LEU A 45 4.87 -0.25 -3.12
N LEU A 46 4.59 0.86 -2.41
CA LEU A 46 5.07 2.17 -2.77
C LEU A 46 6.58 2.34 -2.51
N SER A 47 7.21 3.00 -3.47
CA SER A 47 8.58 3.49 -3.38
C SER A 47 8.74 4.79 -4.19
N ILE A 48 9.94 5.34 -4.25
CA ILE A 48 10.19 6.58 -4.98
C ILE A 48 10.26 6.37 -6.50
N ASN A 49 10.48 5.15 -6.97
CA ASN A 49 10.56 4.79 -8.39
C ASN A 49 10.23 3.31 -8.61
N GLU A 50 10.27 2.89 -9.87
CA GLU A 50 9.90 1.55 -10.34
C GLU A 50 11.12 0.62 -10.58
N LYS A 51 12.32 1.05 -10.20
CA LYS A 51 13.56 0.26 -10.36
C LYS A 51 14.10 -0.16 -9.01
N VAL A 52 14.41 -1.45 -8.86
CA VAL A 52 15.08 -1.95 -7.66
C VAL A 52 16.48 -1.40 -7.57
N SER A 53 16.82 -0.81 -6.43
CA SER A 53 18.15 -0.27 -6.16
C SER A 53 18.55 -0.53 -4.71
N PRO A 54 19.73 -1.14 -4.45
CA PRO A 54 20.25 -1.31 -3.10
C PRO A 54 20.42 0.01 -2.34
N LYS A 55 20.56 1.13 -3.05
CA LYS A 55 20.64 2.47 -2.45
C LYS A 55 19.30 2.99 -1.94
N ILE A 56 18.21 2.33 -2.31
CA ILE A 56 16.84 2.69 -1.94
C ILE A 56 16.17 1.45 -1.31
N PRO A 57 16.33 1.23 0.00
CA PRO A 57 15.87 0.01 0.68
C PRO A 57 14.39 -0.31 0.44
N SER A 58 13.52 0.72 0.33
CA SER A 58 12.10 0.52 0.04
C SER A 58 11.83 -0.23 -1.26
N THR A 59 12.70 -0.07 -2.28
CA THR A 59 12.56 -0.81 -3.55
C THR A 59 12.93 -2.28 -3.40
N VAL A 60 13.90 -2.57 -2.56
CA VAL A 60 14.37 -3.94 -2.28
C VAL A 60 13.30 -4.70 -1.50
N ASP A 61 12.78 -4.10 -0.42
CA ASP A 61 11.72 -4.69 0.39
C ASP A 61 10.46 -4.93 -0.44
N ALA A 62 10.07 -3.95 -1.24
CA ALA A 62 8.89 -4.03 -2.09
C ALA A 62 9.00 -5.20 -3.11
N LYS A 63 10.17 -5.34 -3.75
CA LYS A 63 10.43 -6.48 -4.65
C LYS A 63 10.40 -7.81 -3.90
N ALA A 64 11.00 -7.90 -2.72
CA ALA A 64 11.00 -9.11 -1.91
C ALA A 64 9.58 -9.57 -1.54
N LEU A 65 8.66 -8.64 -1.26
CA LEU A 65 7.25 -8.97 -1.00
C LEU A 65 6.55 -9.53 -2.24
N VAL A 66 6.84 -9.03 -3.44
CA VAL A 66 6.34 -9.63 -4.69
C VAL A 66 6.88 -11.05 -4.86
N ASP A 67 8.16 -11.28 -4.58
CA ASP A 67 8.75 -12.62 -4.65
C ASP A 67 8.10 -13.58 -3.65
N MET A 68 7.80 -13.11 -2.42
CA MET A 68 7.03 -13.87 -1.43
C MET A 68 5.62 -14.21 -1.92
N ARG A 69 4.97 -13.30 -2.66
CA ARG A 69 3.67 -13.59 -3.29
C ARG A 69 3.78 -14.68 -4.35
N GLN A 70 4.80 -14.62 -5.20
CA GLN A 70 5.06 -15.63 -6.23
C GLN A 70 5.40 -17.00 -5.63
N ALA A 71 6.10 -17.01 -4.49
CA ALA A 71 6.42 -18.23 -3.74
C ALA A 71 5.25 -18.79 -2.91
N GLY A 72 4.08 -18.14 -2.89
CA GLY A 72 2.91 -18.56 -2.13
C GLY A 72 2.97 -18.24 -0.63
N ILE A 73 3.99 -17.51 -0.15
CA ILE A 73 4.10 -17.08 1.25
C ILE A 73 3.04 -16.01 1.54
N ILE A 74 2.77 -15.11 0.59
CA ILE A 74 1.63 -14.20 0.62
C ILE A 74 0.52 -14.86 -0.22
N PRO A 75 -0.63 -15.22 0.38
CA PRO A 75 -1.59 -16.13 -0.25
C PRO A 75 -2.45 -15.49 -1.34
N THR A 76 -2.65 -14.17 -1.29
CA THR A 76 -3.59 -13.45 -2.19
C THR A 76 -3.06 -12.08 -2.57
N GLY A 77 -3.73 -11.41 -3.50
CA GLY A 77 -3.42 -10.08 -3.98
C GLY A 77 -2.65 -10.05 -5.30
N ILE A 78 -2.94 -9.01 -6.08
CA ILE A 78 -2.17 -8.64 -7.30
C ILE A 78 -1.20 -7.56 -6.87
N LEU A 79 0.04 -7.95 -6.57
CA LEU A 79 1.07 -7.06 -6.05
C LEU A 79 1.94 -6.52 -7.18
N GLU A 80 2.13 -5.20 -7.21
CA GLU A 80 3.11 -4.55 -8.08
C GLU A 80 4.10 -3.72 -7.27
N ALA A 81 5.39 -3.91 -7.57
CA ALA A 81 6.49 -3.29 -6.84
C ALA A 81 7.84 -3.38 -7.58
N PRO A 82 8.76 -2.46 -7.28
CA PRO A 82 8.47 -1.18 -6.64
C PRO A 82 7.68 -0.27 -7.58
N ILE A 83 6.83 0.59 -7.04
CA ILE A 83 5.98 1.48 -7.84
C ILE A 83 5.88 2.86 -7.19
N ALA A 84 6.03 3.93 -7.98
CA ALA A 84 5.83 5.29 -7.52
C ALA A 84 4.34 5.65 -7.47
N MET A 85 3.98 6.61 -6.62
CA MET A 85 2.59 6.98 -6.39
C MET A 85 1.87 7.45 -7.66
N ASP A 86 2.53 8.24 -8.51
CA ASP A 86 1.96 8.73 -9.76
C ASP A 86 1.63 7.59 -10.73
N VAL A 87 2.52 6.60 -10.85
CA VAL A 87 2.29 5.41 -11.67
C VAL A 87 1.17 4.55 -11.11
N ALA A 88 1.10 4.41 -9.78
CA ALA A 88 0.06 3.62 -9.14
C ALA A 88 -1.36 4.22 -9.34
N VAL A 89 -1.49 5.55 -9.35
CA VAL A 89 -2.80 6.21 -9.43
C VAL A 89 -3.20 6.64 -10.83
N SER A 90 -2.25 6.75 -11.78
CA SER A 90 -2.50 7.26 -13.13
C SER A 90 -1.98 6.34 -14.23
N PRO A 91 -2.88 5.69 -14.99
CA PRO A 91 -2.48 4.91 -16.17
C PRO A 91 -1.77 5.75 -17.22
N GLU A 92 -2.02 7.06 -17.26
CA GLU A 92 -1.33 7.98 -18.15
C GLU A 92 0.13 8.17 -17.73
N ALA A 93 0.39 8.38 -16.44
CA ALA A 93 1.75 8.45 -15.89
C ALA A 93 2.53 7.14 -16.15
N ALA A 94 1.87 5.99 -15.97
CA ALA A 94 2.44 4.70 -16.30
C ALA A 94 2.86 4.61 -17.77
N ARG A 95 1.99 5.03 -18.71
CA ARG A 95 2.30 5.05 -20.15
C ARG A 95 3.46 6.00 -20.48
N HIS A 96 3.46 7.20 -19.90
CA HIS A 96 4.54 8.18 -20.12
C HIS A 96 5.90 7.65 -19.67
N LYS A 97 5.94 6.89 -18.59
CA LYS A 97 7.16 6.25 -18.09
C LYS A 97 7.47 4.90 -18.76
N GLY A 98 6.64 4.43 -19.68
CA GLY A 98 6.81 3.14 -20.35
C GLY A 98 6.62 1.94 -19.42
N ILE A 99 5.89 2.12 -18.31
CA ILE A 99 5.61 1.08 -17.32
C ILE A 99 4.30 0.36 -17.69
N LYS A 100 4.39 -0.97 -17.81
CA LYS A 100 3.20 -1.84 -17.94
C LYS A 100 2.71 -2.18 -16.55
N SER A 101 1.49 -1.79 -16.22
CA SER A 101 0.87 -2.05 -14.92
C SER A 101 -0.53 -2.61 -15.10
N ASN A 102 -0.88 -3.61 -14.28
CA ASN A 102 -2.22 -4.20 -14.20
C ASN A 102 -3.08 -3.54 -13.11
N ILE A 103 -2.49 -2.68 -12.29
CA ILE A 103 -3.16 -2.06 -11.14
C ILE A 103 -3.28 -0.54 -11.24
N SER A 104 -2.51 0.10 -12.12
CA SER A 104 -2.46 1.56 -12.26
C SER A 104 -3.85 2.15 -12.47
N GLY A 105 -4.21 3.13 -11.64
CA GLY A 105 -5.52 3.78 -11.64
C GLY A 105 -6.66 2.99 -10.97
N ASP A 106 -6.37 1.78 -10.49
CA ASP A 106 -7.38 0.89 -9.87
C ASP A 106 -6.84 0.15 -8.62
N VAL A 107 -5.92 0.76 -7.90
CA VAL A 107 -5.34 0.21 -6.67
C VAL A 107 -6.38 0.16 -5.56
N ASP A 108 -6.41 -0.94 -4.81
CA ASP A 108 -7.23 -1.11 -3.61
C ASP A 108 -6.44 -0.79 -2.34
N LEU A 109 -5.20 -1.26 -2.24
CA LEU A 109 -4.34 -1.13 -1.08
C LEU A 109 -2.98 -0.56 -1.45
N PHE A 110 -2.55 0.45 -0.71
CA PHE A 110 -1.19 0.99 -0.77
C PHE A 110 -0.42 0.56 0.47
N LEU A 111 0.68 -0.16 0.29
CA LEU A 111 1.68 -0.37 1.34
C LEU A 111 2.74 0.73 1.21
N VAL A 112 2.80 1.60 2.21
CA VAL A 112 3.78 2.71 2.22
C VAL A 112 5.15 2.23 2.72
N PRO A 113 6.25 2.89 2.31
CA PRO A 113 7.59 2.47 2.70
C PRO A 113 7.89 2.66 4.18
N ASN A 114 7.28 3.65 4.83
CA ASN A 114 7.42 3.98 6.25
C ASN A 114 6.27 4.87 6.71
N ALA A 115 6.18 5.12 8.02
CA ALA A 115 5.12 5.92 8.61
C ALA A 115 5.14 7.38 8.16
N ASP A 116 6.32 7.98 7.91
CA ASP A 116 6.41 9.36 7.44
C ASP A 116 5.68 9.53 6.10
N ALA A 117 5.97 8.65 5.15
CA ALA A 117 5.30 8.67 3.85
C ALA A 117 3.79 8.46 3.98
N GLY A 118 3.36 7.50 4.79
CA GLY A 118 1.94 7.22 5.03
C GLY A 118 1.22 8.38 5.70
N ASN A 119 1.83 8.99 6.71
CA ASN A 119 1.26 10.14 7.41
C ASN A 119 1.14 11.36 6.49
N MET A 120 2.21 11.68 5.72
CA MET A 120 2.17 12.79 4.77
C MET A 120 1.11 12.59 3.69
N ILE A 121 1.00 11.40 3.11
CA ILE A 121 -0.03 11.08 2.12
C ILE A 121 -1.42 11.23 2.74
N GLY A 122 -1.66 10.63 3.90
CA GLY A 122 -2.95 10.70 4.58
C GLY A 122 -3.38 12.14 4.90
N LYS A 123 -2.49 12.92 5.49
CA LYS A 123 -2.76 14.35 5.81
C LYS A 123 -2.98 15.18 4.54
N THR A 124 -2.21 14.93 3.49
CA THR A 124 -2.41 15.63 2.19
C THR A 124 -3.79 15.33 1.61
N LEU A 125 -4.21 14.08 1.61
CA LEU A 125 -5.53 13.69 1.10
C LEU A 125 -6.67 14.33 1.90
N ILE A 126 -6.55 14.39 3.24
CA ILE A 126 -7.55 15.03 4.10
C ILE A 126 -7.62 16.52 3.81
N HIS A 127 -6.50 17.23 3.92
CA HIS A 127 -6.50 18.69 3.93
C HIS A 127 -6.57 19.32 2.54
N TYR A 128 -6.00 18.69 1.51
CA TYR A 128 -5.99 19.25 0.15
C TYR A 128 -7.02 18.60 -0.78
N ALA A 129 -7.36 17.33 -0.59
CA ALA A 129 -8.33 16.64 -1.43
C ALA A 129 -9.71 16.44 -0.76
N GLY A 130 -9.89 16.86 0.49
CA GLY A 130 -11.15 16.72 1.22
C GLY A 130 -11.55 15.26 1.45
N ALA A 131 -10.57 14.34 1.53
CA ALA A 131 -10.84 12.93 1.75
C ALA A 131 -11.42 12.70 3.16
N LYS A 132 -12.44 11.85 3.24
CA LYS A 132 -12.91 11.31 4.52
C LYS A 132 -12.12 10.06 4.83
N THR A 133 -11.59 9.97 6.04
CA THR A 133 -10.76 8.85 6.48
C THR A 133 -11.32 8.19 7.72
N ALA A 134 -11.06 6.89 7.83
CA ALA A 134 -11.25 6.11 9.04
C ALA A 134 -10.02 5.23 9.24
N GLY A 135 -9.61 4.99 10.47
CA GLY A 135 -8.48 4.16 10.80
C GLY A 135 -8.88 2.92 11.59
N LEU A 136 -8.16 1.82 11.35
CA LEU A 136 -8.23 0.59 12.12
C LEU A 136 -6.81 0.19 12.51
N ILE A 137 -6.65 -0.33 13.72
CA ILE A 137 -5.41 -1.00 14.14
C ILE A 137 -5.60 -2.50 13.92
N LEU A 138 -4.70 -3.09 13.15
CA LEU A 138 -4.68 -4.52 12.83
C LEU A 138 -3.53 -5.21 13.56
N GLY A 139 -3.64 -6.53 13.76
CA GLY A 139 -2.58 -7.35 14.36
C GLY A 139 -2.55 -7.36 15.88
N GLY A 140 -3.45 -6.61 16.56
CA GLY A 140 -3.66 -6.65 18.00
C GLY A 140 -5.03 -7.18 18.37
N MET A 141 -5.32 -7.31 19.68
CA MET A 141 -6.71 -7.49 20.13
C MET A 141 -7.55 -6.32 19.62
N PRO A 142 -8.79 -6.55 19.15
CA PRO A 142 -9.57 -5.51 18.48
C PRO A 142 -9.96 -4.40 19.47
N HIS A 143 -9.17 -3.35 19.48
CA HIS A 143 -9.57 -2.06 20.03
C HIS A 143 -9.78 -1.11 18.85
N CYS A 144 -11.05 -0.85 18.54
CA CYS A 144 -11.40 0.23 17.63
C CYS A 144 -11.07 1.56 18.32
N TYR A 145 -10.08 2.26 17.82
CA TYR A 145 -9.89 3.67 18.16
C TYR A 145 -10.51 4.50 17.05
N ASP A 146 -11.55 5.24 17.40
CA ASP A 146 -12.10 6.29 16.53
C ASP A 146 -11.08 7.44 16.52
N ILE A 147 -10.27 7.54 15.48
CA ILE A 147 -9.35 8.67 15.30
C ILE A 147 -10.16 9.78 14.64
N GLN A 148 -10.87 10.53 15.45
CA GLN A 148 -11.38 11.83 15.05
C GLN A 148 -10.19 12.80 14.97
N GLY A 149 -9.82 13.18 13.76
CA GLY A 149 -8.84 14.22 13.47
C GLY A 149 -9.47 15.59 13.34
#